data_2efe06b081cda58f38c591f5213943d0
#
_entry.id   2efe06b081cda58f38c591f5213943d0
#
_cell.length_a   1.000
_cell.length_b   1.000
_cell.length_c   1.000
_cell.angle_alpha   90.00
_cell.angle_beta   90.00
_cell.angle_gamma   90.00
#
_symmetry.space_group_name_H-M   'P 1'
#
loop_
_entity.id
_entity.type
_entity.pdbx_description
1 polymer ?
#
loop_
_entity_poly.entity_id
_entity_poly.type
_entity_poly.pdbx_seq_one_letter_code
_entity_poly.pdbx_strand_id
1 'polypeptide(L)'
;MVSRILKLSVLSFIAFSVSAKAEDAHVHGEAVLEVVIDDAGALLGFEAPAIDIVGFEYLPKTDEEQQAIDAKIAILGDMSNVVVLPDAAGCTLVDVHVDFEAEEHD
;
A
#
# COMPACT_ATOMS: atom_id res chain seq x y z
N MET A 1 -32.61 -33.91 42.15
CA MET A 1 -32.22 -33.98 40.76
C MET A 1 -31.15 -32.93 40.52
N VAL A 2 -29.95 -33.36 40.38
CA VAL A 2 -28.84 -32.44 40.09
C VAL A 2 -28.69 -32.39 38.59
N SER A 3 -29.14 -31.30 38.00
CA SER A 3 -28.88 -31.02 36.59
C SER A 3 -27.40 -30.70 36.40
N ARG A 4 -26.68 -31.67 35.92
CA ARG A 4 -25.29 -31.41 35.52
C ARG A 4 -25.33 -30.71 34.16
N ILE A 5 -25.27 -29.40 34.21
CA ILE A 5 -25.02 -28.63 33.00
C ILE A 5 -23.53 -28.80 32.68
N LEU A 6 -23.25 -29.68 31.76
CA LEU A 6 -21.93 -29.79 31.18
C LEU A 6 -21.74 -28.51 30.32
N LYS A 7 -21.14 -27.51 30.90
CA LYS A 7 -20.68 -26.34 30.13
C LYS A 7 -19.48 -26.79 29.29
N LEU A 8 -19.77 -27.25 28.09
CA LEU A 8 -18.77 -27.45 27.10
C LEU A 8 -18.33 -26.04 26.65
N SER A 9 -17.32 -25.53 27.31
CA SER A 9 -16.65 -24.32 26.87
C SER A 9 -15.84 -24.71 25.65
N VAL A 10 -16.45 -24.60 24.49
CA VAL A 10 -15.70 -24.66 23.24
C VAL A 10 -14.95 -23.35 23.18
N LEU A 11 -13.76 -23.36 23.73
CA LEU A 11 -12.80 -22.30 23.49
C LEU A 11 -12.39 -22.45 22.02
N SER A 12 -13.14 -21.81 21.14
CA SER A 12 -12.75 -21.70 19.75
C SER A 12 -11.51 -20.82 19.72
N PHE A 13 -10.35 -21.45 19.77
CA PHE A 13 -9.11 -20.80 19.38
C PHE A 13 -9.21 -20.58 17.89
N ILE A 14 -9.74 -19.43 17.50
CA ILE A 14 -9.49 -18.89 16.18
C ILE A 14 -8.02 -18.47 16.23
N ALA A 15 -7.16 -19.38 15.83
CA ALA A 15 -5.81 -19.02 15.51
C ALA A 15 -5.90 -18.09 14.28
N PHE A 16 -5.97 -16.83 14.51
CA PHE A 16 -5.58 -15.85 13.51
C PHE A 16 -4.10 -16.07 13.27
N SER A 17 -3.79 -16.90 12.29
CA SER A 17 -2.48 -16.83 11.68
C SER A 17 -2.45 -15.49 10.97
N VAL A 18 -2.06 -14.45 11.70
CA VAL A 18 -1.51 -13.28 11.07
C VAL A 18 -0.24 -13.79 10.45
N SER A 19 -0.29 -14.11 9.16
CA SER A 19 0.92 -14.16 8.37
C SER A 19 1.48 -12.76 8.47
N ALA A 20 2.40 -12.55 9.41
CA ALA A 20 3.29 -11.44 9.31
C ALA A 20 4.04 -11.69 8.00
N LYS A 21 3.51 -11.17 6.90
CA LYS A 21 4.34 -10.93 5.74
C LYS A 21 5.47 -10.10 6.27
N ALA A 22 6.67 -10.70 6.27
CA ALA A 22 7.86 -9.91 6.43
C ALA A 22 7.69 -8.71 5.49
N GLU A 23 7.66 -7.53 6.06
CA GLU A 23 7.29 -6.28 5.38
C GLU A 23 8.26 -5.88 4.27
N ASP A 24 9.13 -6.77 3.85
CA ASP A 24 10.36 -6.38 3.21
C ASP A 24 10.59 -6.99 1.86
N ALA A 25 9.67 -7.78 1.36
CA ALA A 25 9.89 -8.33 0.05
C ALA A 25 9.23 -7.43 -1.00
N HIS A 26 9.76 -6.23 -1.15
CA HIS A 26 9.57 -5.54 -2.40
C HIS A 26 10.20 -6.40 -3.49
N VAL A 27 9.38 -7.03 -4.29
CA VAL A 27 9.86 -7.81 -5.43
C VAL A 27 10.04 -6.83 -6.58
N HIS A 28 11.26 -6.70 -7.07
CA HIS A 28 11.54 -5.86 -8.23
C HIS A 28 10.67 -6.30 -9.42
N GLY A 29 10.07 -5.32 -10.09
CA GLY A 29 9.15 -5.57 -11.19
C GLY A 29 7.69 -5.83 -10.77
N GLU A 30 7.39 -5.82 -9.49
CA GLU A 30 6.03 -5.97 -8.98
C GLU A 30 5.55 -4.69 -8.30
N ALA A 31 4.36 -4.25 -8.67
CA ALA A 31 3.68 -3.14 -8.01
C ALA A 31 2.38 -3.64 -7.39
N VAL A 32 1.94 -2.97 -6.34
CA VAL A 32 0.69 -3.26 -5.66
C VAL A 32 -0.24 -2.07 -5.80
N LEU A 33 -1.45 -2.32 -6.24
CA LEU A 33 -2.55 -1.36 -6.20
C LEU A 33 -3.59 -1.87 -5.20
N GLU A 34 -3.81 -1.11 -4.17
CA GLU A 34 -4.85 -1.37 -3.19
C GLU A 34 -6.01 -0.41 -3.41
N VAL A 35 -7.21 -0.95 -3.41
CA VAL A 35 -8.43 -0.16 -3.56
C VAL A 35 -9.38 -0.50 -2.43
N VAL A 36 -9.76 0.52 -1.66
CA VAL A 36 -10.75 0.39 -0.59
C VAL A 36 -11.91 1.32 -0.90
N ILE A 37 -13.11 0.76 -0.99
CA ILE A 37 -14.32 1.52 -1.29
C ILE A 37 -15.32 1.30 -0.15
N ASP A 38 -15.84 2.40 0.37
CA ASP A 38 -16.90 2.40 1.37
C ASP A 38 -17.88 3.54 1.10
N ASP A 39 -18.82 3.73 2.02
CA ASP A 39 -19.85 4.79 1.88
C ASP A 39 -19.27 6.21 1.92
N ALA A 40 -18.06 6.38 2.47
CA ALA A 40 -17.39 7.69 2.54
C ALA A 40 -16.60 8.02 1.26
N GLY A 41 -16.26 7.03 0.45
CA GLY A 41 -15.50 7.23 -0.77
C GLY A 41 -14.58 6.07 -1.13
N ALA A 42 -13.56 6.38 -1.89
CA ALA A 42 -12.55 5.42 -2.30
C ALA A 42 -11.14 5.88 -1.89
N LEU A 43 -10.35 4.94 -1.42
CA LEU A 43 -8.94 5.10 -1.17
C LEU A 43 -8.17 4.20 -2.12
N LEU A 44 -7.21 4.77 -2.84
CA LEU A 44 -6.33 4.03 -3.72
C LEU A 44 -4.90 4.18 -3.21
N GLY A 45 -4.25 3.06 -2.94
CA GLY A 45 -2.85 3.01 -2.58
C GLY A 45 -2.05 2.33 -3.69
N PHE A 46 -1.02 2.99 -4.18
CA PHE A 46 -0.09 2.42 -5.16
C PHE A 46 1.29 2.35 -4.53
N GLU A 47 1.88 1.18 -4.59
CA GLU A 47 3.22 0.93 -4.07
C GLU A 47 4.05 0.18 -5.10
N ALA A 48 5.25 0.66 -5.35
CA ALA A 48 6.20 0.01 -6.25
C ALA A 48 7.62 0.16 -5.70
N PRO A 49 8.50 -0.80 -5.97
CA PRO A 49 9.90 -0.67 -5.60
C PRO A 49 10.50 0.59 -6.22
N ALA A 50 11.24 1.36 -5.42
CA ALA A 50 11.85 2.60 -5.90
C ALA A 50 12.77 2.38 -7.10
N ILE A 51 13.48 1.26 -7.12
CA ILE A 51 14.37 0.92 -8.23
C ILE A 51 13.64 0.82 -9.57
N ASP A 52 12.38 0.38 -9.56
CA ASP A 52 11.56 0.27 -10.78
C ASP A 52 11.04 1.63 -11.27
N ILE A 53 11.01 2.61 -10.40
CA ILE A 53 10.51 3.96 -10.70
C ILE A 53 11.62 4.93 -11.04
N VAL A 54 12.66 4.99 -10.21
CA VAL A 54 13.77 5.96 -10.35
C VAL A 54 15.11 5.33 -10.69
N GLY A 55 15.21 4.00 -10.65
CA GLY A 55 16.43 3.26 -10.99
C GLY A 55 17.38 3.02 -9.83
N PHE A 56 17.00 3.41 -8.63
CA PHE A 56 17.74 3.15 -7.39
C PHE A 56 16.79 3.09 -6.20
N GLU A 57 17.25 2.56 -5.07
CA GLU A 57 16.43 2.36 -3.87
C GLU A 57 17.10 2.89 -2.58
N TYR A 58 18.20 3.60 -2.72
CA TYR A 58 18.91 4.26 -1.62
C TYR A 58 18.51 5.74 -1.55
N LEU A 59 18.83 6.39 -0.43
CA LEU A 59 18.68 7.85 -0.32
C LEU A 59 19.50 8.56 -1.39
N PRO A 60 18.96 9.60 -2.04
CA PRO A 60 19.65 10.29 -3.09
C PRO A 60 20.98 10.85 -2.60
N LYS A 61 22.03 10.66 -3.39
CA LYS A 61 23.40 11.08 -3.09
C LYS A 61 23.83 12.26 -3.94
N THR A 62 23.11 12.54 -5.01
CA THR A 62 23.42 13.60 -5.96
C THR A 62 22.19 14.44 -6.24
N ASP A 63 22.39 15.65 -6.76
CA ASP A 63 21.29 16.53 -7.16
C ASP A 63 20.48 15.92 -8.31
N GLU A 64 21.12 15.19 -9.21
CA GLU A 64 20.45 14.52 -10.31
C GLU A 64 19.53 13.41 -9.80
N GLU A 65 19.97 12.65 -8.80
CA GLU A 65 19.15 11.62 -8.18
C GLU A 65 17.95 12.22 -7.44
N GLN A 66 18.14 13.33 -6.72
CA GLN A 66 17.04 14.03 -6.07
C GLN A 66 16.04 14.58 -7.10
N GLN A 67 16.52 15.14 -8.20
CA GLN A 67 15.66 15.62 -9.28
C GLN A 67 14.87 14.50 -9.94
N ALA A 68 15.47 13.32 -10.08
CA ALA A 68 14.79 12.15 -10.61
C ALA A 68 13.62 11.73 -9.70
N ILE A 69 13.82 11.74 -8.38
CA ILE A 69 12.75 11.47 -7.41
C ILE A 69 11.66 12.55 -7.52
N ASP A 70 12.02 13.81 -7.51
CA ASP A 70 11.08 14.93 -7.56
C ASP A 70 10.23 14.88 -8.84
N ALA A 71 10.83 14.54 -9.97
CA ALA A 71 10.14 14.39 -11.24
C ALA A 71 9.10 13.24 -11.20
N LYS A 72 9.44 12.12 -10.58
CA LYS A 72 8.51 10.99 -10.43
C LYS A 72 7.40 11.29 -9.43
N ILE A 73 7.70 11.97 -8.35
CA ILE A 73 6.68 12.44 -7.40
C ILE A 73 5.67 13.33 -8.10
N ALA A 74 6.11 14.23 -8.96
CA ALA A 74 5.22 15.11 -9.73
C ALA A 74 4.33 14.32 -10.69
N ILE A 75 4.86 13.30 -11.35
CA ILE A 75 4.09 12.43 -12.25
C ILE A 75 3.06 11.62 -11.46
N LEU A 76 3.46 10.99 -10.37
CA LEU A 76 2.58 10.15 -9.55
C LEU A 76 1.57 10.97 -8.75
N GLY A 77 1.87 12.23 -8.49
CA GLY A 77 0.95 13.17 -7.85
C GLY A 77 -0.26 13.54 -8.71
N ASP A 78 -0.18 13.30 -10.01
CA ASP A 78 -1.34 13.35 -10.89
C ASP A 78 -1.97 11.94 -10.92
N MET A 79 -3.10 11.80 -10.23
CA MET A 79 -3.79 10.51 -10.10
C MET A 79 -4.12 9.88 -11.46
N SER A 80 -4.35 10.66 -12.50
CA SER A 80 -4.66 10.17 -13.83
C SER A 80 -3.53 9.39 -14.49
N ASN A 81 -2.30 9.57 -14.01
CA ASN A 81 -1.15 8.77 -14.43
C ASN A 81 -1.09 7.39 -13.76
N VAL A 82 -1.84 7.20 -12.67
CA VAL A 82 -1.86 5.94 -11.91
C VAL A 82 -3.12 5.15 -12.21
N VAL A 83 -4.27 5.82 -12.21
CA VAL A 83 -5.57 5.18 -12.41
C VAL A 83 -6.51 6.12 -13.14
N VAL A 84 -7.34 5.55 -13.99
CA VAL A 84 -8.42 6.26 -14.67
C VAL A 84 -9.74 5.70 -14.19
N LEU A 85 -10.56 6.56 -13.60
CA LEU A 85 -11.90 6.23 -13.16
C LEU A 85 -12.93 6.69 -14.21
N PRO A 86 -14.00 5.90 -14.45
CA PRO A 86 -15.01 6.31 -15.40
C PRO A 86 -15.77 7.54 -14.90
N ASP A 87 -16.10 8.45 -15.79
CA ASP A 87 -16.85 9.68 -15.46
C ASP A 87 -18.18 9.36 -14.76
N ALA A 88 -18.81 8.25 -15.15
CA ALA A 88 -20.06 7.79 -14.56
C ALA A 88 -19.95 7.48 -13.05
N ALA A 89 -18.76 7.23 -12.54
CA ALA A 89 -18.55 6.99 -11.11
C ALA A 89 -18.71 8.28 -10.28
N GLY A 90 -18.61 9.45 -10.91
CA GLY A 90 -18.80 10.74 -10.26
C GLY A 90 -17.77 11.05 -9.18
N CYS A 91 -16.55 10.47 -9.29
CA CYS A 91 -15.50 10.66 -8.31
C CYS A 91 -14.81 12.01 -8.46
N THR A 92 -14.55 12.66 -7.33
CA THR A 92 -13.72 13.85 -7.27
C THR A 92 -12.50 13.55 -6.38
N LEU A 93 -11.34 14.03 -6.81
CA LEU A 93 -10.12 13.88 -6.02
C LEU A 93 -10.18 14.76 -4.77
N VAL A 94 -9.93 14.17 -3.62
CA VAL A 94 -9.91 14.89 -2.33
C VAL A 94 -8.47 15.22 -1.95
N ASP A 95 -7.57 14.25 -2.05
CA ASP A 95 -6.18 14.43 -1.66
C ASP A 95 -5.28 13.40 -2.36
N VAL A 96 -4.03 13.76 -2.57
CA VAL A 96 -2.98 12.88 -3.10
C VAL A 96 -1.73 13.05 -2.25
N HIS A 97 -1.16 11.94 -1.85
CA HIS A 97 0.10 11.91 -1.14
C HIS A 97 1.07 10.95 -1.83
N VAL A 98 2.30 11.39 -2.04
CA VAL A 98 3.35 10.58 -2.69
C VAL A 98 4.63 10.69 -1.88
N ASP A 99 5.18 9.55 -1.51
CA ASP A 99 6.42 9.43 -0.76
C ASP A 99 7.44 8.60 -1.51
N PHE A 100 8.70 8.94 -1.33
CA PHE A 100 9.82 8.06 -1.63
C PHE A 100 10.40 7.52 -0.32
N GLU A 101 10.47 6.21 -0.22
CA GLU A 101 11.11 5.54 0.91
C GLU A 101 12.35 4.80 0.42
N ALA A 102 13.49 5.11 1.03
CA ALA A 102 14.71 4.37 0.75
C ALA A 102 14.67 3.03 1.46
N GLU A 103 15.11 1.97 0.76
CA GLU A 103 15.35 0.69 1.41
C GLU A 103 16.70 0.74 2.12
N GLU A 104 16.65 0.47 3.41
CA GLU A 104 17.87 0.29 4.20
C GLU A 104 18.25 -1.19 4.16
N HIS A 105 19.29 -1.49 3.43
CA HIS A 105 19.92 -2.80 3.51
C HIS A 105 20.97 -2.77 4.62
N ASP A 106 20.66 -3.48 5.65
CA ASP A 106 21.66 -3.79 6.68
C ASP A 106 22.67 -4.85 6.18
#